data_88bc47fdf54b1cb46836a46ac7b4a61c
#
_entry.id   88bc47fdf54b1cb46836a46ac7b4a61c
#
_cell.length_a   1.000
_cell.length_b   1.000
_cell.length_c   1.000
_cell.angle_alpha   90.00
_cell.angle_beta   90.00
_cell.angle_gamma   90.00
#
_symmetry.space_group_name_H-M   'P 1'
#
loop_
_entity.id
_entity.type
_entity.pdbx_description
1 polymer ?
#
loop_
_entity_poly.entity_id
_entity_poly.type
_entity_poly.pdbx_seq_one_letter_code
_entity_poly.pdbx_strand_id
1 'polypeptide(L)'
;MKPTLQEIARQCGVSVATVSRALAGSPRISADTRRRLLMCARRTGYRSDACRTVALIVPHFSFGGYFGGLLERLYRELAPSGFMPVVISAEHLEVLEQQEVCGAISLMAQSGLEAYWGRRHAMPLVCINTSPRHLDGIYTVGSNDEQGMRLALDHLLKLGHRRIGRLGGINSFGDPNNWNSYARDRTFRAVMAQHGLPEE
;
A
#
# COMPACT_ATOMS: atom_id res chain seq x y z
N MET A 1 -5.06 -26.32 0.45
CA MET A 1 -5.19 -26.80 1.86
C MET A 1 -4.71 -25.66 2.76
N LYS A 2 -5.45 -25.27 3.80
CA LYS A 2 -5.04 -24.17 4.69
C LYS A 2 -3.80 -24.59 5.48
N PRO A 3 -2.69 -23.84 5.46
CA PRO A 3 -1.47 -24.22 6.18
C PRO A 3 -1.73 -24.25 7.69
N THR A 4 -0.99 -25.10 8.42
CA THR A 4 -1.18 -25.32 9.85
C THR A 4 0.09 -25.02 10.64
N LEU A 5 -0.04 -24.80 11.97
CA LEU A 5 1.10 -24.68 12.88
C LEU A 5 2.01 -25.91 12.83
N GLN A 6 1.43 -27.09 12.61
CA GLN A 6 2.17 -28.35 12.48
C GLN A 6 3.09 -28.35 11.25
N GLU A 7 2.63 -27.81 10.14
CA GLU A 7 3.43 -27.69 8.92
C GLU A 7 4.64 -26.77 9.12
N ILE A 8 4.43 -25.60 9.76
CA ILE A 8 5.51 -24.69 10.11
C ILE A 8 6.51 -25.36 11.06
N ALA A 9 6.01 -26.05 12.08
CA ALA A 9 6.83 -26.77 13.05
C ALA A 9 7.73 -27.80 12.36
N ARG A 10 7.15 -28.58 11.44
CA ARG A 10 7.86 -29.57 10.65
C ARG A 10 8.94 -28.94 9.76
N GLN A 11 8.62 -27.88 9.04
CA GLN A 11 9.55 -27.19 8.13
C GLN A 11 10.70 -26.51 8.86
N CYS A 12 10.46 -26.02 10.06
CA CYS A 12 11.46 -25.28 10.86
C CYS A 12 12.19 -26.15 11.89
N GLY A 13 11.83 -27.43 12.03
CA GLY A 13 12.48 -28.34 12.98
C GLY A 13 12.25 -27.96 14.45
N VAL A 14 11.07 -27.44 14.79
CA VAL A 14 10.71 -27.03 16.15
C VAL A 14 9.37 -27.64 16.58
N SER A 15 9.03 -27.55 17.88
CA SER A 15 7.72 -27.98 18.36
C SER A 15 6.61 -27.01 17.95
N VAL A 16 5.37 -27.50 17.80
CA VAL A 16 4.17 -26.69 17.57
C VAL A 16 4.01 -25.61 18.65
N ALA A 17 4.33 -25.94 19.91
CA ALA A 17 4.28 -25.00 21.02
C ALA A 17 5.31 -23.86 20.84
N THR A 18 6.49 -24.15 20.28
CA THR A 18 7.50 -23.14 19.96
C THR A 18 6.99 -22.20 18.86
N VAL A 19 6.37 -22.72 17.80
CA VAL A 19 5.76 -21.92 16.74
C VAL A 19 4.68 -21.02 17.32
N SER A 20 3.74 -21.59 18.08
CA SER A 20 2.64 -20.83 18.69
C SER A 20 3.14 -19.70 19.57
N ARG A 21 4.15 -19.95 20.44
CA ARG A 21 4.73 -18.91 21.30
C ARG A 21 5.47 -17.84 20.49
N ALA A 22 6.17 -18.23 19.42
CA ALA A 22 6.86 -17.27 18.56
C ALA A 22 5.89 -16.32 17.86
N LEU A 23 4.80 -16.86 17.30
CA LEU A 23 3.75 -16.09 16.64
C LEU A 23 2.98 -15.19 17.64
N ALA A 24 2.78 -15.68 18.87
CA ALA A 24 2.15 -14.89 19.95
C ALA A 24 3.09 -13.85 20.57
N GLY A 25 4.30 -13.67 20.05
CA GLY A 25 5.21 -12.64 20.55
C GLY A 25 5.87 -12.93 21.91
N SER A 26 5.85 -14.16 22.38
CA SER A 26 6.37 -14.53 23.71
C SER A 26 7.85 -14.12 23.89
N PRO A 27 8.19 -13.44 25.00
CA PRO A 27 9.59 -13.06 25.29
C PRO A 27 10.53 -14.24 25.54
N ARG A 28 9.96 -15.45 25.72
CA ARG A 28 10.75 -16.69 25.90
C ARG A 28 11.34 -17.22 24.59
N ILE A 29 10.98 -16.63 23.45
CA ILE A 29 11.52 -16.99 22.14
C ILE A 29 12.49 -15.89 21.70
N SER A 30 13.71 -16.27 21.31
CA SER A 30 14.71 -15.31 20.83
C SER A 30 14.23 -14.59 19.58
N ALA A 31 14.70 -13.36 19.39
CA ALA A 31 14.33 -12.53 18.22
C ALA A 31 14.67 -13.25 16.89
N ASP A 32 15.81 -13.95 16.84
CA ASP A 32 16.23 -14.68 15.65
C ASP A 32 15.31 -15.88 15.34
N THR A 33 14.98 -16.67 16.37
CA THR A 33 14.05 -17.80 16.23
C THR A 33 12.67 -17.30 15.80
N ARG A 34 12.19 -16.19 16.40
CA ARG A 34 10.92 -15.58 16.03
C ARG A 34 10.92 -15.14 14.57
N ARG A 35 11.96 -14.43 14.13
CA ARG A 35 12.12 -13.99 12.74
C ARG A 35 12.05 -15.17 11.77
N ARG A 36 12.81 -16.23 12.04
CA ARG A 36 12.83 -17.46 11.22
C ARG A 36 11.45 -18.11 11.11
N LEU A 37 10.72 -18.21 12.22
CA LEU A 37 9.39 -18.82 12.25
C LEU A 37 8.33 -17.93 11.56
N LEU A 38 8.37 -16.61 11.73
CA LEU A 38 7.52 -15.67 11.03
C LEU A 38 7.75 -15.72 9.50
N MET A 39 9.00 -15.79 9.05
CA MET A 39 9.31 -15.97 7.63
C MET A 39 8.79 -17.30 7.07
N CYS A 40 8.89 -18.38 7.84
CA CYS A 40 8.34 -19.67 7.45
C CYS A 40 6.81 -19.62 7.36
N ALA A 41 6.14 -19.06 8.35
CA ALA A 41 4.69 -18.87 8.37
C ALA A 41 4.21 -18.08 7.13
N ARG A 42 4.92 -17.01 6.78
CA ARG A 42 4.62 -16.21 5.58
C ARG A 42 4.78 -17.00 4.29
N ARG A 43 5.89 -17.74 4.13
CA ARG A 43 6.13 -18.56 2.93
C ARG A 43 5.07 -19.65 2.75
N THR A 44 4.56 -20.21 3.83
CA THR A 44 3.51 -21.22 3.80
C THR A 44 2.11 -20.63 3.62
N GLY A 45 1.96 -19.29 3.70
CA GLY A 45 0.66 -18.62 3.71
C GLY A 45 -0.12 -18.82 5.01
N TYR A 46 0.55 -19.29 6.08
CA TYR A 46 -0.08 -19.40 7.40
C TYR A 46 -0.36 -18.02 7.98
N ARG A 47 -1.56 -17.84 8.50
CA ARG A 47 -1.95 -16.68 9.31
C ARG A 47 -2.59 -17.16 10.59
N SER A 48 -2.20 -16.55 11.70
CA SER A 48 -2.95 -16.69 12.94
C SER A 48 -4.31 -16.03 12.76
N ASP A 49 -5.38 -16.75 13.05
CA ASP A 49 -6.73 -16.17 13.09
C ASP A 49 -6.84 -15.08 14.18
N ALA A 50 -5.88 -15.04 15.11
CA ALA A 50 -5.76 -14.03 16.17
C ALA A 50 -4.99 -12.77 15.73
N CYS A 51 -4.27 -12.79 14.59
CA CYS A 51 -3.54 -11.62 14.14
C CYS A 51 -4.50 -10.49 13.76
N ARG A 52 -4.34 -9.33 14.40
CA ARG A 52 -5.15 -8.13 14.18
C ARG A 52 -4.30 -6.92 13.80
N THR A 53 -2.99 -7.09 13.64
CA THR A 53 -2.09 -5.98 13.28
C THR A 53 -2.11 -5.75 11.79
N VAL A 54 -2.36 -4.50 11.36
CA VAL A 54 -2.30 -4.05 9.96
C VAL A 54 -1.19 -3.02 9.84
N ALA A 55 -0.25 -3.23 8.92
CA ALA A 55 0.79 -2.25 8.65
C ALA A 55 0.25 -1.14 7.74
N LEU A 56 0.42 0.11 8.16
CA LEU A 56 0.20 1.30 7.33
C LEU A 56 1.56 1.80 6.86
N ILE A 57 1.87 1.57 5.58
CA ILE A 57 3.16 1.91 5.00
C ILE A 57 3.09 3.31 4.41
N VAL A 58 3.93 4.21 4.90
CA VAL A 58 4.03 5.60 4.44
C VAL A 58 5.36 5.83 3.72
N PRO A 59 5.43 6.70 2.69
CA PRO A 59 6.69 7.00 2.01
C PRO A 59 7.72 7.60 2.97
N HIS A 60 7.27 8.48 3.84
CA HIS A 60 8.05 9.12 4.89
C HIS A 60 7.12 9.55 6.03
N PHE A 61 7.66 9.76 7.21
CA PHE A 61 6.87 10.24 8.36
C PHE A 61 6.52 11.73 8.19
N SER A 62 5.46 12.00 7.46
CA SER A 62 4.82 13.32 7.40
C SER A 62 3.34 13.16 7.70
N PHE A 63 2.90 13.75 8.80
CA PHE A 63 1.52 13.60 9.28
C PHE A 63 0.63 14.81 8.93
N GLY A 64 1.13 15.72 8.07
CA GLY A 64 0.36 16.86 7.60
C GLY A 64 -0.44 16.59 6.31
N GLY A 65 -1.41 17.46 6.03
CA GLY A 65 -2.15 17.48 4.78
C GLY A 65 -2.88 16.17 4.45
N TYR A 66 -2.77 15.76 3.19
CA TYR A 66 -3.47 14.59 2.65
C TYR A 66 -3.11 13.28 3.38
N PHE A 67 -1.82 13.05 3.65
CA PHE A 67 -1.37 11.83 4.32
C PHE A 67 -1.89 11.71 5.76
N GLY A 68 -1.86 12.80 6.52
CA GLY A 68 -2.39 12.83 7.88
C GLY A 68 -3.88 12.52 7.92
N GLY A 69 -4.66 13.14 7.04
CA GLY A 69 -6.10 12.87 6.93
C GLY A 69 -6.41 11.42 6.52
N LEU A 70 -5.61 10.85 5.62
CA LEU A 70 -5.79 9.46 5.21
C LEU A 70 -5.44 8.48 6.33
N LEU A 71 -4.34 8.70 7.06
CA LEU A 71 -3.97 7.90 8.23
C LEU A 71 -5.04 7.95 9.32
N GLU A 72 -5.54 9.14 9.63
CA GLU A 72 -6.62 9.31 10.59
C GLU A 72 -7.87 8.54 10.18
N ARG A 73 -8.26 8.63 8.91
CA ARG A 73 -9.42 7.91 8.40
C ARG A 73 -9.22 6.39 8.47
N LEU A 74 -8.07 5.89 8.05
CA LEU A 74 -7.75 4.46 8.15
C LEU A 74 -7.78 3.97 9.60
N TYR A 75 -7.24 4.73 10.54
CA TYR A 75 -7.30 4.40 11.96
C TYR A 75 -8.75 4.30 12.45
N ARG A 76 -9.58 5.28 12.11
CA ARG A 76 -10.99 5.31 12.52
C ARG A 76 -11.82 4.15 11.97
N GLU A 77 -11.45 3.57 10.83
CA GLU A 77 -12.14 2.43 10.25
C GLU A 77 -11.60 1.08 10.80
N LEU A 78 -10.29 0.99 11.00
CA LEU A 78 -9.64 -0.25 11.42
C LEU A 78 -9.83 -0.55 12.92
N ALA A 79 -9.69 0.45 13.79
CA ALA A 79 -9.71 0.27 15.23
C ALA A 79 -11.08 -0.27 15.76
N PRO A 80 -12.23 0.25 15.34
CA PRO A 80 -13.54 -0.30 15.76
C PRO A 80 -13.78 -1.72 15.21
N SER A 81 -13.12 -2.08 14.11
CA SER A 81 -13.16 -3.43 13.52
C SER A 81 -12.23 -4.43 14.23
N GLY A 82 -11.58 -4.00 15.32
CA GLY A 82 -10.67 -4.82 16.12
C GLY A 82 -9.29 -4.99 15.52
N PHE A 83 -8.92 -4.17 14.52
CA PHE A 83 -7.56 -4.15 13.99
C PHE A 83 -6.71 -3.10 14.68
N MET A 84 -5.42 -3.40 14.86
CA MET A 84 -4.42 -2.47 15.39
C MET A 84 -3.51 -1.99 14.26
N PRO A 85 -3.67 -0.75 13.78
CA PRO A 85 -2.79 -0.20 12.76
C PRO A 85 -1.42 0.16 13.36
N VAL A 86 -0.36 -0.19 12.63
CA VAL A 86 1.04 0.17 12.93
C VAL A 86 1.61 0.92 11.74
N VAL A 87 2.10 2.14 11.97
CA VAL A 87 2.69 2.96 10.89
C VAL A 87 4.15 2.60 10.71
N ILE A 88 4.54 2.34 9.46
CA ILE A 88 5.89 1.93 9.07
C ILE A 88 6.33 2.79 7.88
N SER A 89 7.59 3.28 7.91
CA SER A 89 8.18 3.92 6.73
C SER A 89 8.51 2.89 5.65
N ALA A 90 8.28 3.24 4.40
CA ALA A 90 8.68 2.43 3.25
C ALA A 90 10.22 2.24 3.16
N GLU A 91 11.00 3.07 3.85
CA GLU A 91 12.45 2.94 3.98
C GLU A 91 12.88 1.80 4.91
N HIS A 92 11.97 1.33 5.79
CA HIS A 92 12.25 0.36 6.85
C HIS A 92 11.28 -0.84 6.80
N LEU A 93 11.06 -1.40 5.61
CA LEU A 93 10.16 -2.56 5.45
C LEU A 93 10.64 -3.82 6.16
N GLU A 94 11.94 -3.91 6.48
CA GLU A 94 12.51 -5.01 7.25
C GLU A 94 11.91 -5.15 8.66
N VAL A 95 11.34 -4.09 9.22
CA VAL A 95 10.59 -4.13 10.48
C VAL A 95 9.42 -5.11 10.41
N LEU A 96 8.81 -5.26 9.24
CA LEU A 96 7.74 -6.23 9.02
C LEU A 96 8.21 -7.68 9.23
N GLU A 97 9.50 -7.97 9.08
CA GLU A 97 10.05 -9.31 9.32
C GLU A 97 10.03 -9.73 10.79
N GLN A 98 9.99 -8.75 11.68
CA GLN A 98 10.05 -8.95 13.12
C GLN A 98 8.67 -8.99 13.78
N GLN A 99 7.62 -8.61 13.06
CA GLN A 99 6.25 -8.50 13.58
C GLN A 99 5.29 -9.38 12.80
N GLU A 100 4.33 -9.97 13.49
CA GLU A 100 3.20 -10.62 12.85
C GLU A 100 2.19 -9.55 12.43
N VAL A 101 1.96 -9.42 11.12
CA VAL A 101 0.92 -8.55 10.55
C VAL A 101 0.03 -9.37 9.63
N CYS A 102 -1.27 -9.12 9.68
CA CYS A 102 -2.24 -9.87 8.88
C CYS A 102 -2.44 -9.28 7.47
N GLY A 103 -2.00 -8.04 7.24
CA GLY A 103 -2.05 -7.34 5.97
C GLY A 103 -1.35 -6.01 6.05
N ALA A 104 -1.19 -5.36 4.89
CA ALA A 104 -0.63 -4.02 4.83
C ALA A 104 -1.44 -3.12 3.90
N ILE A 105 -1.45 -1.84 4.21
CA ILE A 105 -1.99 -0.76 3.37
C ILE A 105 -0.86 0.21 3.11
N SER A 106 -0.50 0.38 1.84
CA SER A 106 0.51 1.37 1.43
C SER A 106 -0.17 2.65 0.95
N LEU A 107 0.29 3.77 1.46
CA LEU A 107 -0.11 5.09 1.02
C LEU A 107 0.89 5.56 -0.03
N MET A 108 0.67 5.22 -1.27
CA MET A 108 1.52 5.38 -2.45
C MET A 108 2.59 4.27 -2.60
N ALA A 109 2.50 3.48 -3.67
CA ALA A 109 3.51 2.48 -3.97
C ALA A 109 4.82 3.15 -4.39
N GLN A 110 5.90 2.74 -3.75
CA GLN A 110 7.25 3.01 -4.22
C GLN A 110 7.81 1.76 -4.89
N SER A 111 8.69 1.94 -5.85
CA SER A 111 9.31 0.84 -6.62
C SER A 111 9.95 -0.26 -5.76
N GLY A 112 10.50 0.12 -4.60
CA GLY A 112 11.04 -0.82 -3.61
C GLY A 112 10.00 -1.70 -2.95
N LEU A 113 8.76 -1.22 -2.79
CA LEU A 113 7.67 -1.96 -2.16
C LEU A 113 7.23 -3.16 -3.02
N GLU A 114 7.11 -2.97 -4.33
CA GLU A 114 6.78 -4.06 -5.26
C GLU A 114 7.85 -5.16 -5.24
N ALA A 115 9.12 -4.78 -5.25
CA ALA A 115 10.24 -5.72 -5.18
C ALA A 115 10.29 -6.47 -3.84
N TYR A 116 9.94 -5.82 -2.74
CA TYR A 116 9.86 -6.44 -1.43
C TYR A 116 8.69 -7.44 -1.35
N TRP A 117 7.50 -7.03 -1.80
CA TRP A 117 6.28 -7.86 -1.76
C TRP A 117 6.33 -9.01 -2.76
N GLY A 118 6.80 -8.78 -3.99
CA GLY A 118 6.91 -9.78 -5.04
C GLY A 118 7.80 -10.98 -4.69
N ARG A 119 8.70 -10.83 -3.73
CA ARG A 119 9.57 -11.92 -3.23
C ARG A 119 9.01 -12.66 -1.99
N ARG A 120 7.92 -12.19 -1.37
CA ARG A 120 7.51 -12.61 -0.01
C ARG A 120 6.01 -12.86 0.17
N HIS A 121 5.39 -13.35 -0.80
CA HIS A 121 3.99 -13.58 -1.17
C HIS A 121 2.91 -14.02 -0.17
N ALA A 122 3.04 -13.90 1.12
CA ALA A 122 2.01 -14.48 1.99
C ALA A 122 1.00 -13.48 2.58
N MET A 123 1.13 -12.20 2.31
CA MET A 123 0.34 -11.16 2.97
C MET A 123 -0.34 -10.23 1.96
N PRO A 124 -1.67 -9.96 2.07
CA PRO A 124 -2.34 -9.02 1.18
C PRO A 124 -1.78 -7.63 1.38
N LEU A 125 -1.56 -6.94 0.28
CA LEU A 125 -1.18 -5.54 0.24
C LEU A 125 -2.25 -4.77 -0.53
N VAL A 126 -2.76 -3.71 0.06
CA VAL A 126 -3.60 -2.72 -0.61
C VAL A 126 -2.78 -1.45 -0.80
N CYS A 127 -2.63 -1.00 -2.03
CA CYS A 127 -1.95 0.25 -2.35
C CYS A 127 -2.97 1.33 -2.67
N ILE A 128 -2.88 2.48 -2.00
CA ILE A 128 -3.77 3.62 -2.21
C ILE A 128 -3.05 4.65 -3.10
N ASN A 129 -3.77 5.15 -4.10
CA ASN A 129 -3.27 6.14 -5.07
C ASN A 129 -2.03 5.70 -5.83
N THR A 130 -2.07 4.51 -6.39
CA THR A 130 -0.99 3.95 -7.21
C THR A 130 -1.50 3.54 -8.58
N SER A 131 -0.55 3.28 -9.50
CA SER A 131 -0.86 2.69 -10.80
C SER A 131 -1.66 1.40 -10.61
N PRO A 132 -2.69 1.15 -11.43
CA PRO A 132 -3.44 -0.10 -11.44
C PRO A 132 -2.61 -1.23 -12.09
N ARG A 133 -1.46 -1.55 -11.51
CA ARG A 133 -0.66 -2.70 -11.92
C ARG A 133 -1.25 -3.95 -11.29
N HIS A 134 -1.53 -4.95 -12.12
CA HIS A 134 -1.99 -6.26 -11.66
C HIS A 134 -0.79 -7.10 -11.23
N LEU A 135 -0.51 -7.08 -9.93
CA LEU A 135 0.48 -7.95 -9.32
C LEU A 135 -0.25 -8.89 -8.36
N ASP A 136 0.13 -10.17 -8.38
CA ASP A 136 -0.47 -11.17 -7.49
C ASP A 136 -0.35 -10.78 -6.02
N GLY A 137 -1.48 -10.75 -5.32
CA GLY A 137 -1.54 -10.38 -3.89
C GLY A 137 -1.42 -8.89 -3.60
N ILE A 138 -1.37 -8.03 -4.62
CA ILE A 138 -1.38 -6.57 -4.48
C ILE A 138 -2.68 -6.02 -5.09
N TYR A 139 -3.43 -5.31 -4.28
CA TYR A 139 -4.66 -4.63 -4.67
C TYR A 139 -4.44 -3.13 -4.72
N THR A 140 -5.10 -2.44 -5.65
CA THR A 140 -4.99 -0.98 -5.77
C THR A 140 -6.33 -0.31 -5.58
N VAL A 141 -6.33 0.81 -4.88
CA VAL A 141 -7.48 1.71 -4.70
C VAL A 141 -7.05 3.11 -5.06
N GLY A 142 -7.74 3.74 -5.99
CA GLY A 142 -7.39 5.09 -6.43
C GLY A 142 -8.59 5.83 -6.98
N SER A 143 -8.43 7.14 -7.15
CA SER A 143 -9.37 7.98 -7.86
C SER A 143 -9.29 7.73 -9.37
N ASN A 144 -10.40 7.93 -10.08
CA ASN A 144 -10.38 7.98 -11.53
C ASN A 144 -9.94 9.38 -11.99
N ASP A 145 -8.62 9.58 -12.02
CA ASP A 145 -8.02 10.87 -12.32
C ASP A 145 -8.31 11.37 -13.75
N GLU A 146 -8.46 10.45 -14.71
CA GLU A 146 -8.85 10.80 -16.08
C GLU A 146 -10.28 11.37 -16.10
N GLN A 147 -11.22 10.70 -15.47
CA GLN A 147 -12.59 11.17 -15.38
C GLN A 147 -12.69 12.50 -14.62
N GLY A 148 -11.99 12.61 -13.49
CA GLY A 148 -11.97 13.84 -12.70
C GLY A 148 -11.44 15.04 -13.49
N MET A 149 -10.35 14.85 -14.25
CA MET A 149 -9.79 15.90 -15.09
C MET A 149 -10.74 16.28 -16.23
N ARG A 150 -11.38 15.30 -16.90
CA ARG A 150 -12.38 15.58 -17.95
C ARG A 150 -13.55 16.40 -17.41
N LEU A 151 -14.12 15.98 -16.28
CA LEU A 151 -15.24 16.70 -15.66
C LEU A 151 -14.90 18.14 -15.31
N ALA A 152 -13.70 18.38 -14.77
CA ALA A 152 -13.24 19.73 -14.45
C ALA A 152 -13.06 20.62 -15.71
N LEU A 153 -12.43 20.08 -16.75
CA LEU A 153 -12.25 20.80 -18.01
C LEU A 153 -13.56 21.05 -18.74
N ASP A 154 -14.44 20.06 -18.82
CA ASP A 154 -15.77 20.20 -19.41
C ASP A 154 -16.58 21.30 -18.72
N HIS A 155 -16.48 21.38 -17.38
CA HIS A 155 -17.13 22.43 -16.62
C HIS A 155 -16.60 23.82 -17.01
N LEU A 156 -15.28 24.00 -17.04
CA LEU A 156 -14.66 25.27 -17.42
C LEU A 156 -15.00 25.67 -18.87
N LEU A 157 -14.95 24.72 -19.79
CA LEU A 157 -15.27 24.93 -21.19
C LEU A 157 -16.75 25.33 -21.40
N LYS A 158 -17.68 24.70 -20.66
CA LYS A 158 -19.12 25.08 -20.67
C LYS A 158 -19.35 26.49 -20.14
N LEU A 159 -18.54 26.97 -19.21
CA LEU A 159 -18.57 28.34 -18.71
C LEU A 159 -17.89 29.34 -19.66
N GLY A 160 -17.39 28.92 -20.81
CA GLY A 160 -16.78 29.76 -21.81
C GLY A 160 -15.28 30.03 -21.64
N HIS A 161 -14.63 29.42 -20.65
CA HIS A 161 -13.19 29.55 -20.49
C HIS A 161 -12.45 28.91 -21.67
N ARG A 162 -11.43 29.62 -22.21
CA ARG A 162 -10.60 29.16 -23.33
C ARG A 162 -9.10 29.21 -23.03
N ARG A 163 -8.72 29.95 -22.00
CA ARG A 163 -7.35 30.00 -21.48
C ARG A 163 -7.35 29.30 -20.13
N ILE A 164 -6.91 28.03 -20.12
CA ILE A 164 -6.95 27.16 -18.95
C ILE A 164 -5.52 26.66 -18.73
N GLY A 165 -4.92 27.09 -17.62
CA GLY A 165 -3.62 26.60 -17.18
C GLY A 165 -3.76 25.46 -16.17
N ARG A 166 -2.77 24.57 -16.12
CA ARG A 166 -2.67 23.51 -15.15
C ARG A 166 -1.47 23.69 -14.23
N LEU A 167 -1.71 23.78 -12.94
CA LEU A 167 -0.64 23.76 -11.95
C LEU A 167 -0.36 22.30 -11.53
N GLY A 168 0.87 21.86 -11.71
CA GLY A 168 1.35 20.54 -11.30
C GLY A 168 2.57 20.64 -10.37
N GLY A 169 2.85 19.56 -9.65
CA GLY A 169 4.08 19.47 -8.84
C GLY A 169 5.34 19.36 -9.73
N ILE A 170 6.49 19.76 -9.21
CA ILE A 170 7.77 19.85 -9.93
C ILE A 170 8.15 18.52 -10.60
N ASN A 171 7.79 17.39 -10.02
CA ASN A 171 8.09 16.05 -10.54
C ASN A 171 6.87 15.36 -11.17
N SER A 172 5.84 16.13 -11.55
CA SER A 172 4.54 15.56 -11.95
C SER A 172 4.35 15.51 -13.46
N PHE A 173 5.15 16.22 -14.22
CA PHE A 173 5.00 16.32 -15.66
C PHE A 173 5.73 15.17 -16.35
N GLY A 174 4.95 14.26 -16.96
CA GLY A 174 5.48 13.19 -17.79
C GLY A 174 6.15 12.03 -17.07
N ASP A 175 6.16 11.99 -15.73
CA ASP A 175 6.69 10.86 -14.99
C ASP A 175 5.65 9.71 -14.90
N PRO A 176 5.84 8.60 -15.65
CA PRO A 176 4.93 7.46 -15.61
C PRO A 176 4.91 6.75 -14.26
N ASN A 177 5.87 7.00 -13.37
CA ASN A 177 5.90 6.43 -12.03
C ASN A 177 4.98 7.22 -11.09
N ASN A 178 4.67 8.48 -11.39
CA ASN A 178 3.65 9.26 -10.71
C ASN A 178 2.32 9.15 -11.48
N TRP A 179 1.70 7.98 -11.42
CA TRP A 179 0.51 7.64 -12.21
C TRP A 179 -0.60 8.70 -12.17
N ASN A 180 -0.94 9.18 -11.00
CA ASN A 180 -2.05 10.12 -10.83
C ASN A 180 -1.76 11.46 -11.54
N SER A 181 -0.54 11.97 -11.39
CA SER A 181 -0.11 13.18 -12.09
C SER A 181 0.01 12.97 -13.58
N TYR A 182 0.52 11.82 -14.00
CA TYR A 182 0.64 11.45 -15.41
C TYR A 182 -0.73 11.31 -16.08
N ALA A 183 -1.69 10.64 -15.45
CA ALA A 183 -3.05 10.48 -15.97
C ALA A 183 -3.76 11.82 -16.11
N ARG A 184 -3.63 12.71 -15.12
CA ARG A 184 -4.17 14.08 -15.16
C ARG A 184 -3.55 14.91 -16.26
N ASP A 185 -2.21 14.87 -16.41
CA ASP A 185 -1.49 15.61 -17.46
C ASP A 185 -1.89 15.15 -18.84
N ARG A 186 -1.84 13.86 -19.10
CA ARG A 186 -2.25 13.26 -20.37
C ARG A 186 -3.69 13.64 -20.74
N THR A 187 -4.60 13.59 -19.78
CA THR A 187 -6.01 13.93 -20.02
C THR A 187 -6.21 15.40 -20.28
N PHE A 188 -5.51 16.26 -19.52
CA PHE A 188 -5.53 17.71 -19.75
C PHE A 188 -5.13 18.03 -21.20
N ARG A 189 -3.95 17.55 -21.63
CA ARG A 189 -3.45 17.77 -23.01
C ARG A 189 -4.41 17.25 -24.06
N ALA A 190 -4.94 16.05 -23.89
CA ALA A 190 -5.88 15.46 -24.83
C ALA A 190 -7.16 16.27 -24.98
N VAL A 191 -7.74 16.77 -23.87
CA VAL A 191 -8.95 17.61 -23.93
C VAL A 191 -8.65 18.98 -24.53
N MET A 192 -7.53 19.64 -24.17
CA MET A 192 -7.17 20.92 -24.76
C MET A 192 -6.97 20.80 -26.28
N ALA A 193 -6.27 19.77 -26.75
CA ALA A 193 -6.08 19.48 -28.17
C ALA A 193 -7.41 19.22 -28.89
N GLN A 194 -8.33 18.43 -28.30
CA GLN A 194 -9.67 18.17 -28.87
C GLN A 194 -10.48 19.46 -29.11
N HIS A 195 -10.26 20.49 -28.31
CA HIS A 195 -10.94 21.78 -28.41
C HIS A 195 -10.10 22.85 -29.15
N GLY A 196 -8.95 22.49 -29.71
CA GLY A 196 -8.07 23.41 -30.43
C GLY A 196 -7.51 24.54 -29.54
N LEU A 197 -7.33 24.27 -28.24
CA LEU A 197 -6.86 25.24 -27.27
C LEU A 197 -5.37 25.07 -26.99
N PRO A 198 -4.64 26.18 -26.69
CA PRO A 198 -3.23 26.10 -26.38
C PRO A 198 -3.00 25.32 -25.06
N GLU A 199 -1.89 24.59 -25.01
CA GLU A 199 -1.33 24.00 -23.79
C GLU A 199 -0.37 25.03 -23.17
N GLU A 200 -0.83 25.84 -22.22
CA GLU A 200 0.02 26.78 -21.46
C GLU A 200 0.44 26.15 -20.11
#